data_375c7cecaa5a7eaa9c554130d9deb641
#
_entry.id   375c7cecaa5a7eaa9c554130d9deb641
#
_cell.length_a   1.000
_cell.length_b   1.000
_cell.length_c   1.000
_cell.angle_alpha   90.00
_cell.angle_beta   90.00
_cell.angle_gamma   90.00
#
_symmetry.space_group_name_H-M   'P 1'
#
loop_
_entity.id
_entity.type
_entity.pdbx_description
1 polymer ?
#
loop_
_entity_poly.entity_id
_entity_poly.type
_entity_poly.pdbx_seq_one_letter_code
_entity_poly.pdbx_strand_id
1 'polypeptide(L)'
;MNKDVGRSAERELVKILRETGFKAVRIPTSNSSPNPLPDVFAVRGELLLAFEVKSTWENKVKVRSMQVEKLLDFLSMFPMRGEAVVAVKFKTLHQWRFVKVHSRCDLIVNVEDSRPLHELLVEQQNSITGIDASLLLTSKALTEHPSLQPSEGGLRLHQEA
;
A
#
# COMPACT_ATOMS: atom_id res chain seq x y z
N MET A 1 -22.18 -11.65 16.26
CA MET A 1 -21.85 -11.69 14.82
C MET A 1 -21.83 -13.13 14.37
N ASN A 2 -22.61 -13.48 13.36
CA ASN A 2 -22.70 -14.87 12.88
C ASN A 2 -21.37 -15.26 12.21
N LYS A 3 -20.77 -16.37 12.66
CA LYS A 3 -19.47 -16.87 12.14
C LYS A 3 -19.46 -17.13 10.64
N ASP A 4 -20.61 -17.51 10.07
CA ASP A 4 -20.73 -17.79 8.64
C ASP A 4 -20.70 -16.51 7.78
N VAL A 5 -21.18 -15.40 8.29
CA VAL A 5 -21.15 -14.10 7.61
C VAL A 5 -19.71 -13.56 7.54
N GLY A 6 -18.94 -13.69 8.61
CA GLY A 6 -17.53 -13.30 8.62
C GLY A 6 -16.72 -14.11 7.60
N ARG A 7 -16.88 -15.43 7.58
CA ARG A 7 -16.20 -16.32 6.62
C ARG A 7 -16.57 -16.06 5.16
N SER A 8 -17.81 -15.63 4.90
CA SER A 8 -18.26 -15.25 3.56
C SER A 8 -17.55 -13.98 3.07
N ALA A 9 -17.42 -12.97 3.92
CA ALA A 9 -16.71 -11.74 3.60
C ALA A 9 -15.20 -11.98 3.35
N GLU A 10 -14.55 -12.80 4.18
CA GLU A 10 -13.15 -13.19 3.98
C GLU A 10 -12.91 -13.90 2.63
N ARG A 11 -13.78 -14.83 2.24
CA ARG A 11 -13.70 -15.52 0.93
C ARG A 11 -13.90 -14.57 -0.24
N GLU A 12 -14.84 -13.64 -0.11
CA GLU A 12 -15.09 -12.62 -1.13
C GLU A 12 -13.88 -11.70 -1.29
N LEU A 13 -13.26 -11.25 -0.19
CA LEU A 13 -12.05 -10.44 -0.26
C LEU A 13 -10.91 -11.17 -0.95
N VAL A 14 -10.69 -12.46 -0.64
CA VAL A 14 -9.67 -13.29 -1.32
C VAL A 14 -9.90 -13.31 -2.83
N LYS A 15 -11.16 -13.45 -3.28
CA LYS A 15 -11.50 -13.44 -4.70
C LYS A 15 -11.15 -12.09 -5.33
N ILE A 16 -11.56 -10.98 -4.72
CA ILE A 16 -11.26 -9.61 -5.19
C ILE A 16 -9.75 -9.39 -5.30
N LEU A 17 -8.97 -9.78 -4.29
CA LEU A 17 -7.52 -9.64 -4.31
C LEU A 17 -6.86 -10.46 -5.42
N ARG A 18 -7.32 -11.67 -5.67
CA ARG A 18 -6.83 -12.51 -6.77
C ARG A 18 -7.12 -11.90 -8.14
N GLU A 19 -8.27 -11.29 -8.31
CA GLU A 19 -8.66 -10.56 -9.53
C GLU A 19 -7.77 -9.32 -9.78
N THR A 20 -7.17 -8.76 -8.73
CA THR A 20 -6.21 -7.64 -8.83
C THR A 20 -4.74 -8.09 -8.88
N GLY A 21 -4.48 -9.38 -9.11
CA GLY A 21 -3.14 -9.94 -9.33
C GLY A 21 -2.40 -10.35 -8.06
N PHE A 22 -3.06 -10.36 -6.89
CA PHE A 22 -2.46 -10.90 -5.67
C PHE A 22 -2.59 -12.43 -5.60
N LYS A 23 -1.61 -13.07 -4.99
CA LYS A 23 -1.78 -14.40 -4.40
C LYS A 23 -2.35 -14.18 -3.00
N ALA A 24 -3.56 -14.63 -2.76
CA ALA A 24 -4.28 -14.39 -1.51
C ALA A 24 -4.85 -15.67 -0.92
N VAL A 25 -4.81 -15.76 0.40
CA VAL A 25 -5.36 -16.88 1.16
C VAL A 25 -6.12 -16.38 2.38
N ARG A 26 -7.18 -17.06 2.71
CA ARG A 26 -7.87 -16.92 3.98
C ARG A 26 -7.17 -17.78 5.03
N ILE A 27 -6.92 -17.21 6.20
CA ILE A 27 -6.35 -17.94 7.33
C ILE A 27 -7.49 -18.31 8.28
N PRO A 28 -7.80 -19.60 8.43
CA PRO A 28 -8.80 -20.03 9.39
C PRO A 28 -8.25 -19.82 10.80
N THR A 29 -8.78 -18.82 11.51
CA THR A 29 -8.43 -18.57 12.89
C THR A 29 -9.50 -19.13 13.81
N SER A 30 -9.08 -19.79 14.91
CA SER A 30 -9.96 -20.08 16.03
C SER A 30 -9.89 -18.91 17.02
N ASN A 31 -11.01 -18.56 17.65
CA ASN A 31 -11.08 -17.46 18.63
C ASN A 31 -10.14 -17.65 19.83
N SER A 32 -9.61 -18.84 20.03
CA SER A 32 -8.71 -19.20 21.14
C SER A 32 -7.24 -19.24 20.75
N SER A 33 -6.88 -18.94 19.49
CA SER A 33 -5.47 -18.96 19.10
C SER A 33 -4.74 -17.73 19.64
N PRO A 34 -3.66 -17.89 20.41
CA PRO A 34 -2.80 -16.79 20.84
C PRO A 34 -1.91 -16.26 19.71
N ASN A 35 -1.89 -16.92 18.56
CA ASN A 35 -1.04 -16.55 17.44
C ASN A 35 -1.52 -15.26 16.77
N PRO A 36 -0.61 -14.34 16.39
CA PRO A 36 -0.94 -13.10 15.69
C PRO A 36 -1.20 -13.38 14.21
N LEU A 37 -2.37 -13.96 13.88
CA LEU A 37 -2.75 -14.31 12.51
C LEU A 37 -3.78 -13.33 11.97
N PRO A 38 -3.60 -12.84 10.72
CA PRO A 38 -4.61 -12.05 10.02
C PRO A 38 -5.76 -12.95 9.54
N ASP A 39 -6.90 -12.34 9.17
CA ASP A 39 -8.01 -13.08 8.53
C ASP A 39 -7.68 -13.46 7.10
N VAL A 40 -7.02 -12.56 6.37
CA VAL A 40 -6.56 -12.75 5.00
C VAL A 40 -5.14 -12.24 4.85
N PHE A 41 -4.35 -12.98 4.09
CA PHE A 41 -2.97 -12.62 3.74
C PHE A 41 -2.80 -12.64 2.23
N ALA A 42 -2.14 -11.63 1.68
CA ALA A 42 -1.94 -11.50 0.25
C ALA A 42 -0.54 -11.00 -0.11
N VAL A 43 -0.02 -11.48 -1.24
CA VAL A 43 1.31 -11.14 -1.74
C VAL A 43 1.23 -10.78 -3.22
N ARG A 44 1.89 -9.68 -3.61
CA ARG A 44 2.13 -9.34 -5.00
C ARG A 44 3.52 -8.72 -5.13
N GLY A 45 4.44 -9.40 -5.84
CA GLY A 45 5.85 -9.01 -5.86
C GLY A 45 6.45 -9.05 -4.45
N GLU A 46 7.05 -7.95 -4.02
CA GLU A 46 7.64 -7.79 -2.68
C GLU A 46 6.68 -7.17 -1.66
N LEU A 47 5.42 -6.96 -2.03
CA LEU A 47 4.41 -6.38 -1.17
C LEU A 47 3.60 -7.46 -0.46
N LEU A 48 3.57 -7.38 0.88
CA LEU A 48 2.72 -8.18 1.75
C LEU A 48 1.54 -7.34 2.24
N LEU A 49 0.34 -7.89 2.18
CA LEU A 49 -0.85 -7.31 2.79
C LEU A 49 -1.44 -8.27 3.81
N ALA A 50 -1.63 -7.82 5.04
CA ALA A 50 -2.32 -8.55 6.09
C ALA A 50 -3.61 -7.82 6.44
N PHE A 51 -4.74 -8.55 6.42
CA PHE A 51 -6.06 -7.98 6.58
C PHE A 51 -6.78 -8.48 7.83
N GLU A 52 -7.37 -7.55 8.57
CA GLU A 52 -8.51 -7.79 9.43
C GLU A 52 -9.77 -7.50 8.62
N VAL A 53 -10.70 -8.44 8.57
CA VAL A 53 -11.91 -8.35 7.74
C VAL A 53 -13.13 -8.13 8.61
N LYS A 54 -13.89 -7.10 8.32
CA LYS A 54 -15.17 -6.79 8.95
C LYS A 54 -16.29 -6.74 7.92
N SER A 55 -17.50 -7.04 8.36
CA SER A 55 -18.71 -6.93 7.57
C SER A 55 -19.81 -6.36 8.44
N THR A 56 -20.47 -5.30 7.99
CA THR A 56 -21.47 -4.59 8.79
C THR A 56 -22.61 -4.08 7.92
N TRP A 57 -23.80 -3.95 8.53
CA TRP A 57 -24.95 -3.22 7.98
C TRP A 57 -24.97 -1.75 8.38
N GLU A 58 -24.16 -1.38 9.38
CA GLU A 58 -24.02 -0.02 9.86
C GLU A 58 -23.09 0.78 8.96
N ASN A 59 -23.06 2.10 9.13
CA ASN A 59 -22.19 3.01 8.39
C ASN A 59 -20.77 3.14 8.98
N LYS A 60 -20.51 2.49 10.11
CA LYS A 60 -19.21 2.46 10.79
C LYS A 60 -18.99 1.15 11.53
N VAL A 61 -17.72 0.82 11.76
CA VAL A 61 -17.32 -0.34 12.56
C VAL A 61 -16.13 0.01 13.44
N LYS A 62 -16.12 -0.49 14.68
CA LYS A 62 -14.97 -0.39 15.58
C LYS A 62 -14.07 -1.61 15.41
N VAL A 63 -12.78 -1.37 15.25
CA VAL A 63 -11.72 -2.37 15.29
C VAL A 63 -10.88 -2.10 16.55
N ARG A 64 -10.73 -3.09 17.39
CA ARG A 64 -9.98 -2.96 18.65
C ARG A 64 -8.47 -3.02 18.41
N SER A 65 -7.70 -2.36 19.26
CA SER A 65 -6.24 -2.35 19.21
C SER A 65 -5.63 -3.75 19.12
N MET A 66 -6.16 -4.72 19.86
CA MET A 66 -5.71 -6.12 19.79
C MET A 66 -5.79 -6.74 18.39
N GLN A 67 -6.79 -6.37 17.60
CA GLN A 67 -6.96 -6.87 16.24
C GLN A 67 -5.93 -6.23 15.29
N VAL A 68 -5.64 -4.96 15.51
CA VAL A 68 -4.59 -4.22 14.77
C VAL A 68 -3.20 -4.75 15.14
N GLU A 69 -2.93 -4.95 16.42
CA GLU A 69 -1.66 -5.48 16.92
C GLU A 69 -1.30 -6.82 16.28
N LYS A 70 -2.28 -7.72 16.14
CA LYS A 70 -2.09 -9.01 15.46
C LYS A 70 -1.59 -8.86 14.04
N LEU A 71 -2.09 -7.88 13.28
CA LEU A 71 -1.65 -7.61 11.91
C LEU A 71 -0.20 -7.12 11.89
N LEU A 72 0.13 -6.16 12.75
CA LEU A 72 1.47 -5.59 12.83
C LEU A 72 2.49 -6.61 13.31
N ASP A 73 2.15 -7.43 14.32
CA ASP A 73 3.01 -8.50 14.83
C ASP A 73 3.24 -9.59 13.76
N PHE A 74 2.21 -9.96 13.01
CA PHE A 74 2.33 -10.90 11.90
C PHE A 74 3.30 -10.38 10.84
N LEU A 75 3.15 -9.13 10.41
CA LEU A 75 4.00 -8.51 9.40
C LEU A 75 5.45 -8.35 9.87
N SER A 76 5.68 -8.15 11.16
CA SER A 76 7.02 -8.03 11.74
C SER A 76 7.88 -9.29 11.61
N MET A 77 7.27 -10.44 11.33
CA MET A 77 7.98 -11.70 11.10
C MET A 77 8.65 -11.78 9.72
N PHE A 78 8.31 -10.89 8.79
CA PHE A 78 8.82 -10.91 7.42
C PHE A 78 9.80 -9.77 7.18
N PRO A 79 10.91 -10.01 6.45
CA PRO A 79 11.87 -8.96 6.11
C PRO A 79 11.38 -8.04 4.98
N MET A 80 10.32 -8.42 4.29
CA MET A 80 9.76 -7.69 3.16
C MET A 80 8.83 -6.58 3.63
N ARG A 81 8.55 -5.63 2.75
CA ARG A 81 7.58 -4.57 2.99
C ARG A 81 6.18 -5.15 3.22
N GLY A 82 5.60 -4.86 4.36
CA GLY A 82 4.27 -5.29 4.74
C GLY A 82 3.37 -4.12 5.09
N GLU A 83 2.08 -4.23 4.75
CA GLU A 83 1.04 -3.26 5.08
C GLU A 83 -0.09 -3.95 5.83
N ALA A 84 -0.43 -3.42 6.99
CA ALA A 84 -1.60 -3.84 7.76
C ALA A 84 -2.83 -3.07 7.26
N VAL A 85 -3.90 -3.77 6.96
CA VAL A 85 -5.10 -3.19 6.35
C VAL A 85 -6.34 -3.71 7.05
N VAL A 86 -7.24 -2.81 7.43
CA VAL A 86 -8.60 -3.17 7.81
C VAL A 86 -9.47 -3.09 6.55
N ALA A 87 -10.11 -4.19 6.21
CA ALA A 87 -11.05 -4.29 5.10
C ALA A 87 -12.47 -4.43 5.63
N VAL A 88 -13.34 -3.52 5.24
CA VAL A 88 -14.74 -3.47 5.69
C VAL A 88 -15.69 -3.60 4.52
N LYS A 89 -16.57 -4.59 4.57
CA LYS A 89 -17.72 -4.71 3.68
C LYS A 89 -18.92 -3.98 4.30
N PHE A 90 -19.25 -2.82 3.77
CA PHE A 90 -20.48 -2.09 4.11
C PHE A 90 -21.63 -2.64 3.28
N LYS A 91 -22.43 -3.51 3.88
CA LYS A 91 -23.47 -4.29 3.18
C LYS A 91 -24.58 -3.43 2.61
N THR A 92 -25.01 -2.40 3.35
CA THR A 92 -26.06 -1.48 2.90
C THR A 92 -25.67 -0.75 1.60
N LEU A 93 -24.39 -0.45 1.43
CA LEU A 93 -23.85 0.27 0.27
C LEU A 93 -23.27 -0.67 -0.79
N HIS A 94 -23.24 -1.98 -0.52
CA HIS A 94 -22.56 -2.97 -1.37
C HIS A 94 -21.12 -2.59 -1.72
N GLN A 95 -20.37 -1.97 -0.77
CA GLN A 95 -19.03 -1.45 -0.98
C GLN A 95 -18.01 -2.08 -0.04
N TRP A 96 -16.83 -2.35 -0.59
CA TRP A 96 -15.63 -2.61 0.16
C TRP A 96 -14.85 -1.33 0.39
N ARG A 97 -14.41 -1.12 1.64
CA ARG A 97 -13.59 0.03 2.03
C ARG A 97 -12.39 -0.45 2.82
N PHE A 98 -11.27 0.27 2.66
CA PHE A 98 -9.96 -0.14 3.17
C PHE A 98 -9.30 1.01 3.92
N VAL A 99 -8.64 0.69 5.03
CA VAL A 99 -7.83 1.63 5.82
C VAL A 99 -6.50 0.98 6.15
N LYS A 100 -5.39 1.63 5.81
CA LYS A 100 -4.06 1.23 6.28
C LYS A 100 -3.90 1.55 7.75
N VAL A 101 -3.25 0.69 8.49
CA VAL A 101 -3.06 0.83 9.94
C VAL A 101 -1.58 0.83 10.26
N HIS A 102 -1.14 1.87 10.97
CA HIS A 102 0.25 2.05 11.35
C HIS A 102 0.47 2.14 12.86
N SER A 103 -0.60 2.26 13.63
CA SER A 103 -0.55 2.43 15.09
C SER A 103 -1.37 1.40 15.82
N ARG A 104 -0.91 1.01 17.02
CA ARG A 104 -1.54 0.01 17.88
C ARG A 104 -2.64 0.65 18.74
N CYS A 105 -3.71 1.12 18.11
CA CYS A 105 -4.82 1.77 18.80
C CYS A 105 -6.17 1.29 18.28
N ASP A 106 -7.22 1.56 19.03
CA ASP A 106 -8.59 1.38 18.55
C ASP A 106 -8.84 2.27 17.32
N LEU A 107 -9.56 1.73 16.36
CA LEU A 107 -9.88 2.41 15.10
C LEU A 107 -11.38 2.35 14.85
N ILE A 108 -11.96 3.45 14.41
CA ILE A 108 -13.32 3.48 13.86
C ILE A 108 -13.19 3.68 12.34
N VAL A 109 -13.72 2.74 11.60
CA VAL A 109 -13.78 2.81 10.13
C VAL A 109 -15.17 3.19 9.71
N ASN A 110 -15.31 4.27 8.96
CA ASN A 110 -16.53 4.67 8.28
C ASN A 110 -16.29 4.75 6.76
N VAL A 111 -17.36 4.96 5.99
CA VAL A 111 -17.26 5.01 4.53
C VAL A 111 -16.48 6.23 4.05
N GLU A 112 -16.61 7.37 4.74
CA GLU A 112 -16.07 8.66 4.31
C GLU A 112 -14.55 8.72 4.49
N ASP A 113 -14.05 8.20 5.62
CA ASP A 113 -12.62 8.23 5.97
C ASP A 113 -11.84 7.01 5.47
N SER A 114 -12.48 6.16 4.68
CA SER A 114 -11.89 4.94 4.12
C SER A 114 -11.85 5.01 2.59
N ARG A 115 -11.04 4.15 1.97
CA ARG A 115 -10.76 4.19 0.53
C ARG A 115 -11.18 2.92 -0.19
N PRO A 116 -11.55 2.98 -1.47
CA PRO A 116 -11.69 1.79 -2.29
C PRO A 116 -10.32 1.12 -2.55
N LEU A 117 -10.33 -0.15 -2.91
CA LEU A 117 -9.09 -0.94 -3.09
C LEU A 117 -8.12 -0.33 -4.10
N HIS A 118 -8.61 0.17 -5.22
CA HIS A 118 -7.75 0.73 -6.26
C HIS A 118 -6.96 1.96 -5.78
N GLU A 119 -7.53 2.83 -4.96
CA GLU A 119 -6.81 3.97 -4.38
C GLU A 119 -5.74 3.52 -3.39
N LEU A 120 -6.03 2.52 -2.55
CA LEU A 120 -5.06 1.92 -1.65
C LEU A 120 -3.84 1.38 -2.41
N LEU A 121 -4.04 0.78 -3.58
CA LEU A 121 -2.99 0.19 -4.40
C LEU A 121 -2.19 1.22 -5.20
N VAL A 122 -2.81 2.31 -5.65
CA VAL A 122 -2.13 3.39 -6.40
C VAL A 122 -1.12 4.13 -5.52
N GLU A 123 -1.42 4.39 -4.28
CA GLU A 123 -0.47 5.02 -3.34
C GLU A 123 0.84 4.25 -3.21
N GLN A 124 0.81 2.95 -3.41
CA GLN A 124 1.99 2.09 -3.33
C GLN A 124 2.87 2.18 -4.58
N GLN A 125 2.28 2.35 -5.75
CA GLN A 125 3.04 2.56 -6.99
C GLN A 125 3.74 3.93 -6.97
N ASN A 126 3.08 4.97 -6.48
CA ASN A 126 3.65 6.30 -6.39
C ASN A 126 4.80 6.40 -5.37
N SER A 127 4.79 5.59 -4.31
CA SER A 127 5.89 5.52 -3.35
C SER A 127 7.16 4.92 -3.94
N ILE A 128 7.04 4.02 -4.93
CA ILE A 128 8.16 3.40 -5.64
C ILE A 128 8.67 4.34 -6.73
N THR A 129 7.79 4.99 -7.48
CA THR A 129 8.14 5.94 -8.55
C THR A 129 8.59 7.30 -8.02
N GLY A 130 8.20 7.71 -6.83
CA GLY A 130 8.63 8.96 -6.20
C GLY A 130 10.13 9.01 -5.89
N ILE A 131 10.77 7.88 -5.60
CA ILE A 131 12.21 7.77 -5.41
C ILE A 131 12.95 7.92 -6.76
N ASP A 132 12.43 7.32 -7.82
CA ASP A 132 13.00 7.41 -9.16
C ASP A 132 12.80 8.79 -9.80
N ALA A 133 11.67 9.45 -9.56
CA ALA A 133 11.40 10.79 -10.08
C ALA A 133 12.33 11.85 -9.46
N SER A 134 12.69 11.74 -8.19
CA SER A 134 13.64 12.64 -7.53
C SER A 134 15.08 12.44 -8.03
N LEU A 135 15.48 11.21 -8.34
CA LEU A 135 16.77 10.88 -8.94
C LEU A 135 16.87 11.33 -10.40
N LEU A 136 15.78 11.26 -11.18
CA LEU A 136 15.73 11.76 -12.55
C LEU A 136 15.79 13.30 -12.62
N LEU A 137 15.23 14.02 -11.64
CA LEU A 137 15.33 15.48 -11.55
C LEU A 137 16.74 15.94 -11.19
N THR A 138 17.48 15.21 -10.36
CA THR A 138 18.88 15.51 -10.04
C THR A 138 19.83 15.21 -11.19
N SER A 139 19.55 14.23 -12.02
CA SER A 139 20.37 13.93 -13.20
C SER A 139 20.18 14.94 -14.35
N LYS A 140 18.99 15.52 -14.50
CA LYS A 140 18.73 16.58 -15.49
C LYS A 140 19.38 17.91 -15.14
N ALA A 141 19.57 18.23 -13.86
CA ALA A 141 20.23 19.45 -13.42
C ALA A 141 21.76 19.44 -13.65
N LEU A 142 22.35 18.30 -13.92
CA LEU A 142 23.78 18.15 -14.15
C LEU A 142 24.19 18.19 -15.65
N THR A 143 23.27 18.30 -16.58
CA THR A 143 23.54 18.31 -18.04
C THR A 143 23.40 19.66 -18.72
N GLU A 144 23.07 20.73 -18.00
CA GLU A 144 23.10 22.09 -18.55
C GLU A 144 24.39 22.82 -18.15
N HIS A 145 25.50 22.45 -18.79
CA HIS A 145 26.64 23.34 -18.89
C HIS A 145 26.43 24.27 -20.10
N PRO A 146 26.52 25.61 -19.94
CA PRO A 146 26.52 26.50 -21.08
C PRO A 146 27.77 26.29 -21.89
N SER A 147 27.61 26.03 -23.17
CA SER A 147 28.66 25.99 -24.17
C SER A 147 29.38 27.33 -24.23
N LEU A 148 30.64 27.33 -23.83
CA LEU A 148 31.57 28.42 -24.10
C LEU A 148 31.84 28.44 -25.59
N GLN A 149 31.46 29.53 -26.25
CA GLN A 149 31.86 29.82 -27.62
C GLN A 149 33.37 30.12 -27.66
N PRO A 150 34.13 29.60 -28.66
CA PRO A 150 35.50 29.99 -28.87
C PRO A 150 35.55 31.40 -29.44
N SER A 151 36.25 32.32 -28.79
CA SER A 151 36.60 33.63 -29.31
C SER A 151 37.63 33.48 -30.42
N GLU A 152 37.27 33.90 -31.63
CA GLU A 152 38.21 34.08 -32.72
C GLU A 152 39.17 35.22 -32.39
N GLY A 153 40.39 34.87 -32.05
CA GLY A 153 41.52 35.79 -31.98
C GLY A 153 42.36 35.68 -33.25
N GLY A 154 42.15 36.60 -34.17
CA GLY A 154 42.92 36.69 -35.41
C GLY A 154 44.42 36.97 -35.17
N LEU A 155 45.28 36.10 -35.59
CA LEU A 155 46.72 36.35 -35.74
C LEU A 155 47.00 36.94 -37.09
N ARG A 156 47.43 38.22 -37.13
CA ARG A 156 48.03 38.85 -38.28
C ARG A 156 49.49 38.38 -38.36
N LEU A 157 49.83 37.72 -39.45
CA LEU A 157 51.20 37.52 -39.86
C LEU A 157 51.74 38.79 -40.49
N HIS A 158 52.78 39.41 -39.91
CA HIS A 158 53.63 40.34 -40.57
C HIS A 158 54.72 39.56 -41.33
N GLN A 159 54.71 39.67 -42.67
CA GLN A 159 55.87 39.38 -43.49
C GLN A 159 56.72 40.65 -43.56
N GLU A 160 57.96 40.52 -43.17
CA GLU A 160 59.06 41.36 -43.70
C GLU A 160 60.14 40.49 -44.28
N ALA A 161 60.63 40.96 -45.38
CA ALA A 161 61.58 40.38 -46.33
C ALA A 161 62.96 40.15 -45.80
#